data_0999899ebd7f8926d73a1911a119416f
#
_entry.id   0999899ebd7f8926d73a1911a119416f
#
_cell.length_a   1.000
_cell.length_b   1.000
_cell.length_c   1.000
_cell.angle_alpha   90.00
_cell.angle_beta   90.00
_cell.angle_gamma   90.00
#
_symmetry.space_group_name_H-M   'P 1'
#
loop_
_entity.id
_entity.type
_entity.pdbx_description
1 polymer ?
#
loop_
_entity_poly.entity_id
_entity_poly.type
_entity_poly.pdbx_seq_one_letter_code
_entity_poly.pdbx_strand_id
1 'polypeptide(L)'
;MDDWIDYYDSTHTIYASKLHRDLHFQIIAKDITSYITSTDAVVLDYACGEALSAARVAEACSKLFLAEPAPGVRGRLIARFAPNMKIRVRSLDDVRKMEESSIDLAVMNSVTQYMTPGELDSALAVIRRLLKPSGRLVLGDILRPEVSMARDVIALLHFAQAKGFLKDALKGLISTALSDYRQLRSRVGLQRYSEAEMIAKLTAAGFSGTRAPFNIGHNPWRMTFVARQAF
;
A
#
# COMPACT_ATOMS: atom_id res chain seq x y z
N MET A 1 -4.27 -15.09 -13.23
CA MET A 1 -3.05 -14.35 -13.50
C MET A 1 -3.44 -12.90 -13.79
N ASP A 2 -3.10 -12.13 -13.09
CA ASP A 2 -2.53 -10.80 -12.82
C ASP A 2 -3.24 -9.62 -13.52
N ASP A 3 -4.56 -9.73 -13.75
CA ASP A 3 -5.37 -8.64 -14.36
C ASP A 3 -5.15 -7.29 -13.66
N TRP A 4 -4.86 -7.29 -12.35
CA TRP A 4 -4.61 -6.06 -11.62
C TRP A 4 -3.19 -5.50 -11.86
N ILE A 5 -2.17 -6.36 -12.05
CA ILE A 5 -0.80 -5.93 -12.36
C ILE A 5 -0.78 -5.30 -13.76
N ASP A 6 -1.40 -5.96 -14.74
CA ASP A 6 -1.51 -5.46 -16.11
C ASP A 6 -2.30 -4.15 -16.16
N TYR A 7 -3.37 -4.04 -15.36
CA TYR A 7 -4.14 -2.80 -15.24
C TYR A 7 -3.26 -1.66 -14.71
N TYR A 8 -2.52 -1.87 -13.61
CA TYR A 8 -1.66 -0.83 -13.02
C TYR A 8 -0.43 -0.53 -13.89
N ASP A 9 -0.01 -1.44 -14.77
CA ASP A 9 1.07 -1.18 -15.73
C ASP A 9 0.61 -0.33 -16.93
N SER A 10 -0.69 -0.30 -17.21
CA SER A 10 -1.27 0.52 -18.27
C SER A 10 -1.31 2.02 -17.89
N THR A 11 -1.47 2.87 -18.91
CA THR A 11 -1.58 4.33 -18.73
C THR A 11 -3.00 4.70 -18.30
N HIS A 12 -3.31 4.60 -17.02
CA HIS A 12 -4.59 5.03 -16.48
C HIS A 12 -4.40 5.91 -15.25
N THR A 13 -5.43 6.63 -14.86
CA THR A 13 -5.44 7.40 -13.62
C THR A 13 -6.70 7.10 -12.81
N ILE A 14 -6.50 6.72 -11.57
CA ILE A 14 -7.57 6.56 -10.58
C ILE A 14 -7.78 7.84 -9.75
N TYR A 15 -6.97 8.85 -10.02
CA TYR A 15 -6.99 10.12 -9.28
C TYR A 15 -7.80 11.17 -10.02
N ALA A 16 -8.63 11.91 -9.27
CA ALA A 16 -9.48 12.97 -9.81
C ALA A 16 -8.69 14.14 -10.41
N SER A 17 -7.47 14.39 -9.93
CA SER A 17 -6.57 15.44 -10.43
C SER A 17 -5.12 15.17 -9.99
N LYS A 18 -4.17 15.93 -10.57
CA LYS A 18 -2.77 15.91 -10.14
C LYS A 18 -2.63 16.26 -8.65
N LEU A 19 -3.36 17.27 -8.19
CA LEU A 19 -3.36 17.67 -6.77
C LEU A 19 -3.85 16.55 -5.87
N HIS A 20 -4.95 15.87 -6.23
CA HIS A 20 -5.42 14.69 -5.50
C HIS A 20 -4.33 13.63 -5.38
N ARG A 21 -3.70 13.27 -6.50
CA ARG A 21 -2.63 12.28 -6.53
C ARG A 21 -1.45 12.67 -5.64
N ASP A 22 -0.96 13.89 -5.78
CA ASP A 22 0.19 14.36 -5.03
C ASP A 22 -0.10 14.37 -3.51
N LEU A 23 -1.28 14.85 -3.09
CA LEU A 23 -1.71 14.84 -1.69
C LEU A 23 -1.90 13.42 -1.13
N HIS A 24 -2.45 12.51 -1.92
CA HIS A 24 -2.62 11.10 -1.56
C HIS A 24 -1.26 10.47 -1.20
N PHE A 25 -0.26 10.58 -2.07
CA PHE A 25 1.06 10.04 -1.79
C PHE A 25 1.79 10.75 -0.65
N GLN A 26 1.58 12.05 -0.47
CA GLN A 26 2.15 12.79 0.66
C GLN A 26 1.61 12.29 2.00
N ILE A 27 0.31 12.01 2.10
CA ILE A 27 -0.31 11.49 3.31
C ILE A 27 0.23 10.07 3.58
N ILE A 28 0.22 9.19 2.58
CA ILE A 28 0.74 7.83 2.73
C ILE A 28 2.20 7.86 3.20
N ALA A 29 3.05 8.67 2.58
CA ALA A 29 4.45 8.78 3.00
C ALA A 29 4.60 9.30 4.44
N LYS A 30 3.78 10.30 4.83
CA LYS A 30 3.75 10.79 6.21
C LYS A 30 3.36 9.69 7.19
N ASP A 31 2.31 8.95 6.86
CA ASP A 31 1.78 7.91 7.74
C ASP A 31 2.77 6.73 7.84
N ILE A 32 3.37 6.29 6.73
CA ILE A 32 4.44 5.27 6.75
C ILE A 32 5.61 5.73 7.60
N THR A 33 6.04 6.99 7.45
CA THR A 33 7.15 7.56 8.23
C THR A 33 6.88 7.49 9.74
N SER A 34 5.63 7.61 10.19
CA SER A 34 5.27 7.50 11.62
C SER A 34 5.52 6.10 12.22
N TYR A 35 5.62 5.08 11.38
CA TYR A 35 5.98 3.72 11.81
C TYR A 35 7.50 3.47 11.83
N ILE A 36 8.33 4.37 11.31
CA ILE A 36 9.79 4.25 11.34
C ILE A 36 10.29 4.75 12.71
N THR A 37 10.96 3.89 13.45
CA THR A 37 11.39 4.18 14.83
C THR A 37 12.88 4.48 14.98
N SER A 38 13.65 4.30 13.90
CA SER A 38 15.08 4.59 13.88
C SER A 38 15.49 5.08 12.49
N THR A 39 16.40 6.03 12.44
CA THR A 39 17.04 6.47 11.18
C THR A 39 17.88 5.39 10.51
N ASP A 40 18.30 4.37 11.28
CA ASP A 40 19.05 3.22 10.78
C ASP A 40 18.15 2.11 10.23
N ALA A 41 16.82 2.27 10.32
CA ALA A 41 15.87 1.27 9.87
C ALA A 41 16.02 0.96 8.37
N VAL A 42 15.88 -0.31 8.05
CA VAL A 42 15.71 -0.81 6.67
C VAL A 42 14.23 -1.06 6.44
N VAL A 43 13.66 -0.36 5.47
CA VAL A 43 12.22 -0.36 5.18
C VAL A 43 11.95 -1.06 3.85
N LEU A 44 10.92 -1.89 3.80
CA LEU A 44 10.37 -2.50 2.59
C LEU A 44 8.94 -1.99 2.37
N ASP A 45 8.68 -1.32 1.26
CA ASP A 45 7.34 -1.00 0.76
C ASP A 45 6.98 -2.02 -0.32
N TYR A 46 6.08 -2.97 0.02
CA TYR A 46 5.74 -4.13 -0.79
C TYR A 46 4.51 -3.85 -1.67
N ALA A 47 4.66 -3.96 -2.98
CA ALA A 47 3.71 -3.54 -4.00
C ALA A 47 3.38 -2.04 -3.88
N CYS A 48 4.44 -1.22 -3.92
CA CYS A 48 4.42 0.20 -3.57
C CYS A 48 3.72 1.11 -4.60
N GLY A 49 3.39 0.59 -5.80
CA GLY A 49 2.83 1.37 -6.89
C GLY A 49 3.75 2.52 -7.32
N GLU A 50 3.17 3.68 -7.65
CA GLU A 50 3.95 4.84 -8.11
C GLU A 50 4.84 5.48 -7.04
N ALA A 51 4.57 5.28 -5.76
CA ALA A 51 5.36 5.74 -4.60
C ALA A 51 5.91 7.16 -4.74
N LEU A 52 5.10 8.13 -5.23
CA LEU A 52 5.57 9.47 -5.63
C LEU A 52 6.32 10.22 -4.53
N SER A 53 5.96 9.98 -3.28
CA SER A 53 6.56 10.64 -2.11
C SER A 53 7.55 9.74 -1.35
N ALA A 54 8.07 8.68 -1.98
CA ALA A 54 9.02 7.75 -1.34
C ALA A 54 10.32 8.41 -0.86
N ALA A 55 10.75 9.50 -1.50
CA ALA A 55 11.92 10.27 -1.03
C ALA A 55 11.76 10.72 0.43
N ARG A 56 10.56 11.14 0.83
CA ARG A 56 10.25 11.52 2.23
C ARG A 56 10.38 10.34 3.21
N VAL A 57 9.96 9.14 2.79
CA VAL A 57 10.15 7.94 3.61
C VAL A 57 11.63 7.60 3.73
N ALA A 58 12.39 7.73 2.62
CA ALA A 58 13.82 7.46 2.60
C ALA A 58 14.64 8.44 3.46
N GLU A 59 14.15 9.68 3.69
CA GLU A 59 14.77 10.63 4.62
C GLU A 59 14.77 10.11 6.06
N ALA A 60 13.72 9.36 6.44
CA ALA A 60 13.51 8.87 7.80
C ALA A 60 14.16 7.50 8.09
N CYS A 61 14.82 6.88 7.12
CA CYS A 61 15.43 5.55 7.27
C CYS A 61 16.82 5.48 6.63
N SER A 62 17.55 4.40 6.87
CA SER A 62 18.87 4.18 6.23
C SER A 62 18.72 3.64 4.81
N LYS A 63 17.70 2.82 4.57
CA LYS A 63 17.44 2.19 3.26
C LYS A 63 15.95 1.94 3.07
N LEU A 64 15.46 2.25 1.88
CA LEU A 64 14.08 1.98 1.45
C LEU A 64 14.10 1.06 0.23
N PHE A 65 13.55 -0.12 0.35
CA PHE A 65 13.24 -0.99 -0.76
C PHE A 65 11.82 -0.71 -1.25
N LEU A 66 11.67 -0.38 -2.53
CA LEU A 66 10.40 -0.25 -3.22
C LEU A 66 10.21 -1.50 -4.07
N ALA A 67 9.33 -2.39 -3.65
CA ALA A 67 9.02 -3.61 -4.39
C ALA A 67 7.76 -3.40 -5.22
N GLU A 68 7.87 -3.56 -6.54
CA GLU A 68 6.76 -3.32 -7.46
C GLU A 68 6.66 -4.46 -8.50
N PRO A 69 5.50 -5.15 -8.57
CA PRO A 69 5.31 -6.23 -9.53
C PRO A 69 5.21 -5.75 -10.97
N ALA A 70 4.52 -4.62 -11.25
CA ALA A 70 4.28 -4.11 -12.59
C ALA A 70 5.57 -3.60 -13.26
N PRO A 71 6.05 -4.20 -14.38
CA PRO A 71 7.35 -3.87 -14.97
C PRO A 71 7.47 -2.40 -15.40
N GLY A 72 6.43 -1.83 -16.01
CA GLY A 72 6.45 -0.44 -16.46
C GLY A 72 6.44 0.55 -15.29
N VAL A 73 5.64 0.28 -14.23
CA VAL A 73 5.69 1.09 -12.99
C VAL A 73 7.08 1.01 -12.38
N ARG A 74 7.64 -0.20 -12.28
CA ARG A 74 8.99 -0.43 -11.75
C ARG A 74 10.07 0.33 -12.54
N GLY A 75 9.98 0.34 -13.87
CA GLY A 75 10.88 1.12 -14.73
C GLY A 75 10.79 2.62 -14.44
N ARG A 76 9.60 3.17 -14.26
CA ARG A 76 9.39 4.57 -13.88
C ARG A 76 9.96 4.89 -12.49
N LEU A 77 9.83 3.98 -11.52
CA LEU A 77 10.43 4.12 -10.19
C LEU A 77 11.96 4.13 -10.25
N ILE A 78 12.58 3.23 -11.01
CA ILE A 78 14.04 3.18 -11.21
C ILE A 78 14.53 4.52 -11.76
N ALA A 79 13.91 5.02 -12.83
CA ALA A 79 14.29 6.30 -13.44
C ALA A 79 14.12 7.48 -12.47
N ARG A 80 13.00 7.51 -11.73
CA ARG A 80 12.68 8.61 -10.78
C ARG A 80 13.65 8.66 -9.62
N PHE A 81 14.01 7.52 -9.06
CA PHE A 81 14.81 7.45 -7.83
C PHE A 81 16.28 7.08 -8.06
N ALA A 82 16.75 7.02 -9.32
CA ALA A 82 18.15 6.74 -9.65
C ALA A 82 19.16 7.59 -8.85
N PRO A 83 18.91 8.90 -8.62
CA PRO A 83 19.85 9.74 -7.86
C PRO A 83 19.82 9.47 -6.34
N ASN A 84 18.80 8.80 -5.82
CA ASN A 84 18.65 8.61 -4.38
C ASN A 84 19.34 7.33 -3.92
N MET A 85 20.49 7.47 -3.26
CA MET A 85 21.30 6.34 -2.79
C MET A 85 20.64 5.48 -1.72
N LYS A 86 19.59 5.96 -1.04
CA LYS A 86 18.86 5.20 -0.02
C LYS A 86 17.75 4.34 -0.61
N ILE A 87 17.26 4.65 -1.82
CA ILE A 87 16.14 3.93 -2.45
C ILE A 87 16.67 2.81 -3.35
N ARG A 88 16.08 1.64 -3.23
CA ARG A 88 16.35 0.48 -4.08
C ARG A 88 15.05 -0.11 -4.59
N VAL A 89 14.83 -0.02 -5.89
CA VAL A 89 13.66 -0.62 -6.55
C VAL A 89 13.93 -2.10 -6.83
N ARG A 90 12.94 -2.95 -6.57
CA ARG A 90 13.02 -4.41 -6.69
C ARG A 90 11.75 -4.96 -7.36
N SER A 91 11.88 -6.10 -8.03
CA SER A 91 10.75 -6.96 -8.36
C SER A 91 10.34 -7.78 -7.13
N LEU A 92 9.15 -8.39 -7.14
CA LEU A 92 8.77 -9.32 -6.06
C LEU A 92 9.67 -10.57 -6.02
N ASP A 93 10.20 -10.99 -7.18
CA ASP A 93 11.16 -12.11 -7.24
C ASP A 93 12.51 -11.74 -6.61
N ASP A 94 12.97 -10.51 -6.79
CA ASP A 94 14.16 -10.03 -6.09
C ASP A 94 13.94 -9.98 -4.58
N VAL A 95 12.75 -9.55 -4.14
CA VAL A 95 12.38 -9.53 -2.71
C VAL A 95 12.41 -10.93 -2.11
N ARG A 96 11.92 -11.95 -2.84
CA ARG A 96 11.99 -13.35 -2.41
C ARG A 96 13.42 -13.87 -2.19
N LYS A 97 14.40 -13.26 -2.86
CA LYS A 97 15.82 -13.64 -2.77
C LYS A 97 16.61 -12.80 -1.75
N MET A 98 15.98 -11.82 -1.11
CA MET A 98 16.63 -11.01 -0.08
C MET A 98 16.99 -11.84 1.13
N GLU A 99 18.02 -11.39 1.84
CA GLU A 99 18.53 -11.99 3.08
C GLU A 99 17.45 -12.02 4.17
N GLU A 100 17.38 -13.10 4.92
CA GLU A 100 16.51 -13.24 6.07
C GLU A 100 16.87 -12.25 7.17
N SER A 101 15.89 -11.85 7.98
CA SER A 101 16.10 -10.95 9.11
C SER A 101 16.83 -9.67 8.76
N SER A 102 16.57 -9.11 7.55
CA SER A 102 17.24 -7.91 7.03
C SER A 102 16.36 -6.64 7.08
N ILE A 103 15.05 -6.77 7.35
CA ILE A 103 14.06 -5.69 7.29
C ILE A 103 13.57 -5.34 8.69
N ASP A 104 13.55 -4.04 9.02
CA ASP A 104 13.03 -3.52 10.29
C ASP A 104 11.53 -3.20 10.19
N LEU A 105 11.09 -2.71 9.03
CA LEU A 105 9.69 -2.37 8.77
C LEU A 105 9.30 -2.82 7.36
N ALA A 106 8.30 -3.69 7.26
CA ALA A 106 7.63 -3.97 6.00
C ALA A 106 6.25 -3.29 5.98
N VAL A 107 5.91 -2.67 4.86
CA VAL A 107 4.61 -2.03 4.63
C VAL A 107 3.96 -2.67 3.41
N MET A 108 2.66 -2.98 3.51
CA MET A 108 1.78 -3.31 2.39
C MET A 108 0.58 -2.38 2.48
N ASN A 109 0.48 -1.40 1.61
CA ASN A 109 -0.61 -0.43 1.65
C ASN A 109 -1.42 -0.45 0.36
N SER A 110 -2.75 -0.49 0.47
CA SER A 110 -3.71 -0.44 -0.65
C SER A 110 -3.53 -1.57 -1.70
N VAL A 111 -2.97 -2.71 -1.33
CA VAL A 111 -2.68 -3.82 -2.25
C VAL A 111 -3.46 -5.10 -1.92
N THR A 112 -3.74 -5.37 -0.66
CA THR A 112 -4.38 -6.63 -0.23
C THR A 112 -5.74 -6.87 -0.87
N GLN A 113 -6.46 -5.83 -1.26
CA GLN A 113 -7.74 -5.93 -1.93
C GLN A 113 -7.66 -6.54 -3.34
N TYR A 114 -6.49 -6.54 -3.96
CA TYR A 114 -6.26 -7.09 -5.31
C TYR A 114 -5.66 -8.49 -5.28
N MET A 115 -5.17 -8.93 -4.13
CA MET A 115 -4.55 -10.25 -3.94
C MET A 115 -5.61 -11.31 -3.69
N THR A 116 -5.45 -12.48 -4.28
CA THR A 116 -6.14 -13.68 -3.83
C THR A 116 -5.70 -14.04 -2.41
N PRO A 117 -6.50 -14.79 -1.64
CA PRO A 117 -6.09 -15.25 -0.31
C PRO A 117 -4.73 -15.95 -0.29
N GLY A 118 -4.42 -16.77 -1.30
CA GLY A 118 -3.14 -17.49 -1.40
C GLY A 118 -1.95 -16.60 -1.75
N GLU A 119 -2.17 -15.56 -2.55
CA GLU A 119 -1.13 -14.55 -2.84
C GLU A 119 -0.78 -13.75 -1.58
N LEU A 120 -1.80 -13.36 -0.80
CA LEU A 120 -1.57 -12.69 0.47
C LEU A 120 -0.82 -13.59 1.44
N ASP A 121 -1.18 -14.88 1.55
CA ASP A 121 -0.49 -15.84 2.42
C ASP A 121 0.98 -16.01 1.99
N SER A 122 1.24 -16.07 0.70
CA SER A 122 2.60 -16.14 0.14
C SER A 122 3.41 -14.87 0.45
N ALA A 123 2.79 -13.69 0.30
CA ALA A 123 3.43 -12.42 0.62
C ALA A 123 3.77 -12.31 2.12
N LEU A 124 2.83 -12.72 2.99
CA LEU A 124 3.04 -12.73 4.44
C LEU A 124 4.19 -13.68 4.85
N ALA A 125 4.29 -14.85 4.23
CA ALA A 125 5.39 -15.79 4.47
C ALA A 125 6.75 -15.20 4.08
N VAL A 126 6.84 -14.54 2.91
CA VAL A 126 8.05 -13.86 2.46
C VAL A 126 8.42 -12.73 3.43
N ILE A 127 7.48 -11.88 3.78
CA ILE A 127 7.72 -10.76 4.69
C ILE A 127 8.15 -11.26 6.07
N ARG A 128 7.52 -12.33 6.60
CA ARG A 128 7.89 -12.92 7.88
C ARG A 128 9.36 -13.37 7.90
N ARG A 129 9.82 -14.01 6.84
CA ARG A 129 11.22 -14.44 6.70
C ARG A 129 12.19 -13.26 6.67
N LEU A 130 11.80 -12.16 6.01
CA LEU A 130 12.65 -10.97 5.85
C LEU A 130 12.71 -10.10 7.09
N LEU A 131 11.68 -10.10 7.92
CA LEU A 131 11.65 -9.26 9.11
C LEU A 131 12.66 -9.73 10.15
N LYS A 132 13.38 -8.76 10.72
CA LYS A 132 14.19 -8.98 11.93
C LYS A 132 13.29 -9.43 13.10
N PRO A 133 13.83 -10.08 14.14
CA PRO A 133 13.03 -10.46 15.31
C PRO A 133 12.25 -9.29 15.93
N SER A 134 12.83 -8.09 15.97
CA SER A 134 12.17 -6.85 16.43
C SER A 134 11.37 -6.12 15.33
N GLY A 135 11.40 -6.63 14.09
CA GLY A 135 10.78 -6.02 12.94
C GLY A 135 9.26 -6.00 13.00
N ARG A 136 8.66 -5.16 12.17
CA ARG A 136 7.20 -4.98 12.13
C ARG A 136 6.69 -5.03 10.70
N LEU A 137 5.49 -5.61 10.56
CA LEU A 137 4.67 -5.51 9.37
C LEU A 137 3.54 -4.51 9.62
N VAL A 138 3.28 -3.64 8.65
CA VAL A 138 2.11 -2.76 8.62
C VAL A 138 1.30 -3.05 7.36
N LEU A 139 0.06 -3.50 7.55
CA LEU A 139 -0.91 -3.70 6.48
C LEU A 139 -1.89 -2.53 6.49
N GLY A 140 -1.82 -1.65 5.51
CA GLY A 140 -2.64 -0.44 5.42
C GLY A 140 -3.75 -0.53 4.37
N ASP A 141 -4.76 0.30 4.57
CA ASP A 141 -5.88 0.52 3.65
C ASP A 141 -6.72 -0.75 3.38
N ILE A 142 -6.92 -1.57 4.40
CA ILE A 142 -7.71 -2.80 4.33
C ILE A 142 -9.18 -2.48 4.17
N LEU A 143 -9.81 -3.03 3.13
CA LEU A 143 -11.23 -2.92 2.86
C LEU A 143 -12.05 -3.75 3.84
N ARG A 144 -13.07 -3.14 4.42
CA ARG A 144 -14.00 -3.80 5.34
C ARG A 144 -15.25 -4.29 4.60
N PRO A 145 -15.81 -5.47 4.93
CA PRO A 145 -17.03 -5.99 4.31
C PRO A 145 -18.23 -5.04 4.44
N GLU A 146 -18.38 -4.43 5.62
CA GLU A 146 -19.49 -3.56 5.97
C GLU A 146 -19.39 -2.13 5.42
N VAL A 147 -18.24 -1.75 4.80
CA VAL A 147 -18.05 -0.41 4.25
C VAL A 147 -18.51 -0.37 2.80
N SER A 148 -19.56 0.39 2.55
CA SER A 148 -20.13 0.59 1.23
C SER A 148 -19.25 1.53 0.37
N MET A 149 -19.42 1.43 -0.96
CA MET A 149 -18.79 2.37 -1.90
C MET A 149 -19.18 3.83 -1.63
N ALA A 150 -20.40 4.07 -1.11
CA ALA A 150 -20.84 5.41 -0.76
C ALA A 150 -19.96 6.05 0.34
N ARG A 151 -19.49 5.25 1.31
CA ARG A 151 -18.56 5.74 2.34
C ARG A 151 -17.19 6.10 1.77
N ASP A 152 -16.69 5.34 0.78
CA ASP A 152 -15.45 5.71 0.07
C ASP A 152 -15.60 7.05 -0.66
N VAL A 153 -16.76 7.27 -1.30
CA VAL A 153 -17.09 8.54 -1.97
C VAL A 153 -17.16 9.69 -0.96
N ILE A 154 -17.84 9.49 0.18
CA ILE A 154 -17.93 10.50 1.25
C ILE A 154 -16.54 10.83 1.79
N ALA A 155 -15.68 9.84 2.03
CA ALA A 155 -14.29 10.07 2.47
C ALA A 155 -13.51 10.92 1.47
N LEU A 156 -13.62 10.60 0.17
CA LEU A 156 -13.00 11.37 -0.88
C LEU A 156 -13.50 12.82 -0.91
N LEU A 157 -14.81 13.05 -0.80
CA LEU A 157 -15.40 14.39 -0.83
C LEU A 157 -14.98 15.22 0.39
N HIS A 158 -14.96 14.65 1.59
CA HIS A 158 -14.44 15.31 2.79
C HIS A 158 -12.96 15.67 2.63
N PHE A 159 -12.16 14.74 2.14
CA PHE A 159 -10.75 14.99 1.86
C PHE A 159 -10.56 16.08 0.83
N ALA A 160 -11.32 16.05 -0.27
CA ALA A 160 -11.27 17.03 -1.34
C ALA A 160 -11.69 18.42 -0.87
N GLN A 161 -12.71 18.51 -0.02
CA GLN A 161 -13.14 19.76 0.60
C GLN A 161 -12.05 20.33 1.50
N ALA A 162 -11.50 19.52 2.38
CA ALA A 162 -10.43 19.93 3.31
C ALA A 162 -9.14 20.37 2.61
N LYS A 163 -8.89 19.88 1.38
CA LYS A 163 -7.65 20.11 0.61
C LYS A 163 -7.84 20.97 -0.64
N GLY A 164 -9.05 21.48 -0.88
CA GLY A 164 -9.32 22.48 -1.93
C GLY A 164 -9.44 21.91 -3.36
N PHE A 165 -9.71 20.61 -3.54
CA PHE A 165 -9.91 20.00 -4.87
C PHE A 165 -11.32 19.41 -5.09
N LEU A 166 -12.33 19.89 -4.37
CA LEU A 166 -13.69 19.35 -4.42
C LEU A 166 -14.28 19.31 -5.83
N LYS A 167 -14.05 20.37 -6.63
CA LYS A 167 -14.53 20.40 -8.03
C LYS A 167 -13.94 19.29 -8.88
N ASP A 168 -12.65 18.99 -8.69
CA ASP A 168 -11.96 17.93 -9.41
C ASP A 168 -12.44 16.56 -8.94
N ALA A 169 -12.68 16.40 -7.62
CA ALA A 169 -13.23 15.17 -7.06
C ALA A 169 -14.61 14.85 -7.65
N LEU A 170 -15.50 15.83 -7.74
CA LEU A 170 -16.84 15.65 -8.35
C LEU A 170 -16.73 15.26 -9.84
N LYS A 171 -15.87 15.94 -10.62
CA LYS A 171 -15.62 15.56 -12.02
C LYS A 171 -15.05 14.15 -12.13
N GLY A 172 -14.08 13.82 -11.28
CA GLY A 172 -13.44 12.49 -11.24
C GLY A 172 -14.43 11.38 -10.91
N LEU A 173 -15.36 11.60 -9.97
CA LEU A 173 -16.41 10.62 -9.64
C LEU A 173 -17.33 10.32 -10.83
N ILE A 174 -17.72 11.34 -11.60
CA ILE A 174 -18.52 11.18 -12.82
C ILE A 174 -17.72 10.38 -13.86
N SER A 175 -16.46 10.75 -14.09
CA SER A 175 -15.57 10.04 -15.02
C SER A 175 -15.34 8.58 -14.60
N THR A 176 -15.10 8.34 -13.31
CA THR A 176 -14.88 6.96 -12.79
C THR A 176 -16.12 6.09 -12.87
N ALA A 177 -17.32 6.66 -12.70
CA ALA A 177 -18.58 5.93 -12.87
C ALA A 177 -18.77 5.42 -14.32
N LEU A 178 -18.10 6.04 -15.28
CA LEU A 178 -18.13 5.74 -16.72
C LEU A 178 -16.87 5.00 -17.21
N SER A 179 -15.92 4.69 -16.35
CA SER A 179 -14.57 4.20 -16.72
C SER A 179 -14.38 2.70 -16.54
N ASP A 180 -13.32 2.18 -17.19
CA ASP A 180 -12.84 0.80 -17.08
C ASP A 180 -12.42 0.38 -15.66
N TYR A 181 -12.12 1.33 -14.77
CA TYR A 181 -11.85 1.05 -13.34
C TYR A 181 -13.05 0.40 -12.64
N ARG A 182 -14.28 0.78 -13.01
CA ARG A 182 -15.48 0.10 -12.52
C ARG A 182 -15.53 -1.35 -13.01
N GLN A 183 -15.14 -1.59 -14.26
CA GLN A 183 -15.08 -2.94 -14.83
C GLN A 183 -14.00 -3.79 -14.15
N LEU A 184 -12.81 -3.24 -13.90
CA LEU A 184 -11.77 -3.92 -13.15
C LEU A 184 -12.25 -4.33 -11.76
N ARG A 185 -12.85 -3.41 -10.99
CA ARG A 185 -13.40 -3.72 -9.66
C ARG A 185 -14.46 -4.82 -9.69
N SER A 186 -15.23 -4.90 -10.76
CA SER A 186 -16.26 -5.95 -10.92
C SER A 186 -15.68 -7.29 -11.39
N ARG A 187 -14.59 -7.29 -12.17
CA ARG A 187 -13.93 -8.50 -12.66
C ARG A 187 -13.01 -9.13 -11.63
N VAL A 188 -12.18 -8.35 -10.98
CA VAL A 188 -11.18 -8.84 -10.00
C VAL A 188 -11.83 -9.17 -8.67
N GLY A 189 -13.00 -8.57 -8.33
CA GLY A 189 -13.67 -8.78 -7.05
C GLY A 189 -12.75 -8.36 -5.90
N LEU A 190 -12.86 -7.11 -5.42
CA LEU A 190 -12.00 -6.63 -4.34
C LEU A 190 -12.13 -7.47 -3.08
N GLN A 191 -11.03 -8.03 -2.60
CA GLN A 191 -10.98 -8.73 -1.33
C GLN A 191 -11.26 -7.76 -0.17
N ARG A 192 -12.07 -8.23 0.76
CA ARG A 192 -12.47 -7.51 1.95
C ARG A 192 -12.25 -8.38 3.16
N TYR A 193 -11.79 -7.79 4.23
CA TYR A 193 -11.53 -8.51 5.47
C TYR A 193 -12.19 -7.77 6.63
N SER A 194 -12.90 -8.49 7.47
CA SER A 194 -13.24 -8.03 8.82
C SER A 194 -11.96 -7.96 9.67
N GLU A 195 -12.02 -7.28 10.79
CA GLU A 195 -10.91 -7.22 11.73
C GLU A 195 -10.51 -8.62 12.22
N ALA A 196 -11.50 -9.45 12.55
CA ALA A 196 -11.28 -10.81 13.01
C ALA A 196 -10.62 -11.70 11.94
N GLU A 197 -11.06 -11.62 10.70
CA GLU A 197 -10.48 -12.37 9.58
C GLU A 197 -9.03 -11.96 9.32
N MET A 198 -8.71 -10.67 9.36
CA MET A 198 -7.34 -10.21 9.15
C MET A 198 -6.42 -10.62 10.30
N ILE A 199 -6.89 -10.55 11.56
CA ILE A 199 -6.13 -11.04 12.71
C ILE A 199 -5.90 -12.56 12.60
N ALA A 200 -6.92 -13.34 12.23
CA ALA A 200 -6.79 -14.76 12.04
C ALA A 200 -5.76 -15.11 10.94
N LYS A 201 -5.79 -14.35 9.83
CA LYS A 201 -4.84 -14.52 8.72
C LYS A 201 -3.41 -14.20 9.14
N LEU A 202 -3.21 -13.10 9.88
CA LEU A 202 -1.91 -12.75 10.45
C LEU A 202 -1.41 -13.82 11.42
N THR A 203 -2.28 -14.33 12.28
CA THR A 203 -1.94 -15.41 13.24
C THR A 203 -1.54 -16.70 12.51
N ALA A 204 -2.29 -17.09 11.48
CA ALA A 204 -1.96 -18.26 10.65
C ALA A 204 -0.61 -18.11 9.94
N ALA A 205 -0.22 -16.89 9.57
CA ALA A 205 1.07 -16.57 8.98
C ALA A 205 2.20 -16.42 10.03
N GLY A 206 1.93 -16.67 11.32
CA GLY A 206 2.93 -16.60 12.40
C GLY A 206 3.21 -15.17 12.89
N PHE A 207 2.21 -14.30 12.82
CA PHE A 207 2.28 -12.95 13.38
C PHE A 207 1.30 -12.78 14.55
N SER A 208 1.68 -11.95 15.50
CA SER A 208 0.77 -11.32 16.45
C SER A 208 0.45 -9.92 15.94
N GLY A 209 -0.80 -9.68 15.55
CA GLY A 209 -1.26 -8.46 14.92
C GLY A 209 -2.35 -7.76 15.72
N THR A 210 -2.35 -6.43 15.69
CA THR A 210 -3.41 -5.59 16.25
C THR A 210 -3.82 -4.52 15.27
N ARG A 211 -5.09 -4.10 15.33
CA ARG A 211 -5.56 -2.97 14.54
C ARG A 211 -4.95 -1.67 15.07
N ALA A 212 -4.40 -0.86 14.15
CA ALA A 212 -3.95 0.48 14.47
C ALA A 212 -5.14 1.44 14.71
N PRO A 213 -4.97 2.49 15.52
CA PRO A 213 -6.03 3.47 15.80
C PRO A 213 -6.44 4.29 14.57
N PHE A 214 -5.54 4.43 13.60
CA PHE A 214 -5.76 5.19 12.36
C PHE A 214 -5.37 4.37 11.14
N ASN A 215 -6.05 4.64 10.02
CA ASN A 215 -5.68 4.05 8.73
C ASN A 215 -4.54 4.84 8.08
N ILE A 216 -3.68 4.17 7.30
CA ILE A 216 -2.77 4.81 6.36
C ILE A 216 -3.60 5.41 5.22
N GLY A 217 -3.44 6.71 4.97
CA GLY A 217 -4.20 7.43 3.96
C GLY A 217 -5.42 8.15 4.50
N HIS A 218 -6.19 8.76 3.59
CA HIS A 218 -7.25 9.70 3.95
C HIS A 218 -8.58 9.06 4.38
N ASN A 219 -8.77 7.75 4.14
CA ASN A 219 -10.06 7.10 4.36
C ASN A 219 -10.17 6.50 5.77
N PRO A 220 -10.97 7.08 6.70
CA PRO A 220 -11.04 6.64 8.09
C PRO A 220 -11.86 5.34 8.27
N TRP A 221 -12.62 4.91 7.26
CA TRP A 221 -13.42 3.69 7.33
C TRP A 221 -12.65 2.43 6.94
N ARG A 222 -11.41 2.56 6.50
CA ARG A 222 -10.51 1.46 6.23
C ARG A 222 -9.68 1.13 7.46
N MET A 223 -8.96 0.02 7.43
CA MET A 223 -8.17 -0.43 8.57
C MET A 223 -6.70 -0.52 8.23
N THR A 224 -5.88 -0.26 9.23
CA THR A 224 -4.47 -0.61 9.25
C THR A 224 -4.20 -1.57 10.40
N PHE A 225 -3.34 -2.56 10.16
CA PHE A 225 -2.88 -3.51 11.18
C PHE A 225 -1.37 -3.37 11.34
N VAL A 226 -0.92 -3.48 12.57
CA VAL A 226 0.50 -3.59 12.92
C VAL A 226 0.73 -4.98 13.48
N ALA A 227 1.70 -5.69 12.95
CA ALA A 227 1.99 -7.06 13.33
C ALA A 227 3.48 -7.26 13.60
N ARG A 228 3.80 -8.18 14.51
CA ARG A 228 5.16 -8.64 14.83
C ARG A 228 5.20 -10.15 14.72
N GLN A 229 6.37 -10.72 14.52
CA GLN A 229 6.53 -12.16 14.57
C GLN A 229 6.07 -12.69 15.94
N ALA A 230 5.19 -13.72 15.90
CA ALA A 230 4.86 -14.48 17.09
C ALA A 230 5.99 -15.49 17.37
N PHE A 231 6.46 -15.55 18.61
CA PHE A 231 7.47 -16.49 19.09
C PHE A 231 6.82 -17.71 19.67
#